data_bf707a9b2d14eb0a29791fbf994b58c0
#
_entry.id   bf707a9b2d14eb0a29791fbf994b58c0
#
_cell.length_a   1.000
_cell.length_b   1.000
_cell.length_c   1.000
_cell.angle_alpha   90.00
_cell.angle_beta   90.00
_cell.angle_gamma   90.00
#
_symmetry.space_group_name_H-M   'P 1'
#
loop_
_entity.id
_entity.type
_entity.pdbx_description
1 polymer ?
#
loop_
_entity_poly.entity_id
_entity_poly.type
_entity_poly.pdbx_seq_one_letter_code
_entity_poly.pdbx_strand_id
1 'polypeptide(L)'
;MYQLTEYEFGVIAKTMLEVFDDVTMWRNNFVPGEEKVAMIARRKAAPFPVPAEGNRDVMLGAVRGLHWSQTVPDMVRVERESMPFFYAGNLSESRALFKAYPVNTDNRPVIEYETPKLFREVAAKEAVIWCVGPKLAALIERIWETCPLDEDPSWGGHPESSLHLVKSGGAFHRSMIYKATGQRQDLEAAWATFIREWKLGAR
;
A
#
# COMPACT_ATOMS: atom_id res chain seq x y z
N MET A 1 7.21 7.22 2.12
CA MET A 1 6.75 7.97 3.32
C MET A 1 6.86 7.05 4.52
N TYR A 2 7.73 7.35 5.48
CA TYR A 2 8.03 6.45 6.61
C TYR A 2 8.08 7.18 7.98
N GLN A 3 7.84 8.47 8.00
CA GLN A 3 7.90 9.29 9.23
C GLN A 3 6.68 10.23 9.36
N LEU A 4 5.60 9.92 8.64
CA LEU A 4 4.39 10.73 8.65
C LEU A 4 3.37 10.13 9.61
N THR A 5 2.62 11.01 10.27
CA THR A 5 1.45 10.64 11.03
C THR A 5 0.27 10.35 10.10
N GLU A 6 -0.82 9.79 10.65
CA GLU A 6 -2.07 9.60 9.90
C GLU A 6 -2.60 10.91 9.32
N TYR A 7 -2.46 12.00 10.07
CA TYR A 7 -2.91 13.32 9.63
C TYR A 7 -2.13 13.80 8.40
N GLU A 8 -0.81 13.75 8.43
CA GLU A 8 0.03 14.17 7.32
C GLU A 8 -0.17 13.32 6.07
N PHE A 9 -0.30 12.00 6.27
CA PHE A 9 -0.66 11.10 5.17
C PHE A 9 -2.01 11.51 4.55
N GLY A 10 -3.03 11.79 5.38
CA GLY A 10 -4.34 12.23 4.93
C GLY A 10 -4.29 13.54 4.15
N VAL A 11 -3.47 14.51 4.60
CA VAL A 11 -3.24 15.79 3.89
C VAL A 11 -2.60 15.55 2.53
N ILE A 12 -1.56 14.69 2.46
CA ILE A 12 -0.90 14.37 1.19
C ILE A 12 -1.86 13.65 0.24
N ALA A 13 -2.57 12.63 0.74
CA ALA A 13 -3.56 11.91 -0.05
C ALA A 13 -4.64 12.85 -0.60
N LYS A 14 -5.20 13.72 0.27
CA LYS A 14 -6.19 14.72 -0.14
C LYS A 14 -5.65 15.65 -1.21
N THR A 15 -4.43 16.14 -1.05
CA THR A 15 -3.79 17.04 -2.01
C THR A 15 -3.59 16.37 -3.37
N MET A 16 -3.10 15.12 -3.39
CA MET A 16 -2.95 14.36 -4.62
C MET A 16 -4.30 14.13 -5.31
N LEU A 17 -5.33 13.81 -4.53
CA LEU A 17 -6.68 13.58 -5.03
C LEU A 17 -7.36 14.84 -5.61
N GLU A 18 -6.94 16.04 -5.24
CA GLU A 18 -7.42 17.28 -5.86
C GLU A 18 -6.77 17.58 -7.22
N VAL A 19 -5.59 17.01 -7.46
CA VAL A 19 -4.79 17.32 -8.66
C VAL A 19 -4.87 16.21 -9.71
N PHE A 20 -5.06 14.96 -9.27
CA PHE A 20 -5.01 13.79 -10.14
C PHE A 20 -6.33 13.02 -10.12
N ASP A 21 -6.72 12.54 -11.28
CA ASP A 21 -7.95 11.75 -11.45
C ASP A 21 -7.80 10.34 -10.85
N ASP A 22 -6.58 9.82 -10.83
CA ASP A 22 -6.29 8.47 -10.38
C ASP A 22 -5.08 8.45 -9.47
N VAL A 23 -5.30 8.03 -8.23
CA VAL A 23 -4.28 7.89 -7.19
C VAL A 23 -4.40 6.51 -6.56
N THR A 24 -3.33 5.74 -6.62
CA THR A 24 -3.27 4.41 -6.03
C THR A 24 -2.23 4.33 -4.93
N MET A 25 -2.47 3.48 -3.95
CA MET A 25 -1.56 3.23 -2.83
C MET A 25 -0.89 1.86 -2.96
N TRP A 26 0.39 1.81 -2.60
CA TRP A 26 1.23 0.63 -2.71
C TRP A 26 2.05 0.42 -1.43
N ARG A 27 2.21 -0.83 -1.04
CA ARG A 27 3.10 -1.27 0.04
C ARG A 27 4.43 -1.69 -0.55
N ASN A 28 5.55 -1.46 0.12
CA ASN A 28 6.82 -2.02 -0.32
C ASN A 28 7.55 -2.82 0.75
N ASN A 29 7.12 -2.70 2.00
CA ASN A 29 7.75 -3.37 3.12
C ASN A 29 6.67 -3.97 4.02
N PHE A 30 6.86 -5.20 4.44
CA PHE A 30 5.95 -5.95 5.30
C PHE A 30 6.56 -6.21 6.68
N VAL A 31 7.67 -5.53 7.00
CA VAL A 31 8.30 -5.62 8.31
C VAL A 31 7.58 -4.67 9.26
N PRO A 32 6.94 -5.17 10.33
CA PRO A 32 6.30 -4.32 11.31
C PRO A 32 7.28 -3.30 11.91
N GLY A 33 6.91 -2.03 11.85
CA GLY A 33 7.74 -0.92 12.28
C GLY A 33 8.61 -0.27 11.20
N GLU A 34 8.66 -0.86 10.02
CA GLU A 34 9.44 -0.35 8.88
C GLU A 34 8.60 -0.21 7.60
N GLU A 35 7.29 -0.24 7.73
CA GLU A 35 6.39 -0.16 6.59
C GLU A 35 6.62 1.14 5.81
N LYS A 36 6.66 0.99 4.51
CA LYS A 36 6.71 2.09 3.57
C LYS A 36 5.51 2.02 2.65
N VAL A 37 4.91 3.17 2.42
CA VAL A 37 3.85 3.33 1.43
C VAL A 37 4.29 4.28 0.34
N ALA A 38 3.86 3.98 -0.87
CA ALA A 38 3.97 4.87 -2.00
C ALA A 38 2.57 5.22 -2.50
N MET A 39 2.39 6.44 -2.97
CA MET A 39 1.24 6.84 -3.77
C MET A 39 1.70 7.08 -5.19
N ILE A 40 0.97 6.50 -6.13
CA ILE A 40 1.21 6.69 -7.57
C ILE A 40 0.00 7.42 -8.12
N ALA A 41 0.24 8.56 -8.75
CA ALA A 41 -0.80 9.39 -9.33
C ALA A 41 -0.70 9.46 -10.83
N ARG A 42 -1.86 9.45 -11.51
CA ARG A 42 -2.00 9.60 -12.95
C ARG A 42 -3.03 10.68 -13.27
N ARG A 43 -2.81 11.44 -14.35
CA ARG A 43 -3.75 12.50 -14.76
C ARG A 43 -5.07 11.96 -15.32
N LYS A 44 -5.07 10.73 -15.81
CA LYS A 44 -6.26 10.05 -16.33
C LYS A 44 -6.35 8.68 -15.70
N ALA A 45 -7.52 8.37 -15.17
CA ALA A 45 -7.83 7.02 -14.72
C ALA A 45 -7.77 6.05 -15.91
N ALA A 46 -7.07 4.96 -15.73
CA ALA A 46 -7.00 3.87 -16.69
C ALA A 46 -6.59 2.59 -15.95
N PRO A 47 -6.99 1.42 -16.42
CA PRO A 47 -6.45 0.17 -15.91
C PRO A 47 -4.93 0.15 -15.97
N PHE A 48 -4.28 -0.58 -15.07
CA PHE A 48 -2.85 -0.81 -15.17
C PHE A 48 -2.54 -1.48 -16.50
N PRO A 49 -1.45 -1.09 -17.18
CA PRO A 49 -1.11 -1.73 -18.42
C PRO A 49 -0.83 -3.22 -18.17
N VAL A 50 -1.54 -4.07 -18.91
CA VAL A 50 -1.19 -5.48 -18.99
C VAL A 50 0.16 -5.54 -19.70
N PRO A 51 1.18 -6.05 -19.08
CA PRO A 51 2.51 -5.94 -19.62
C PRO A 51 2.69 -6.76 -20.91
N ALA A 52 3.14 -6.15 -21.99
CA ALA A 52 3.61 -6.88 -23.17
C ALA A 52 4.88 -7.69 -22.82
N GLU A 53 5.00 -8.90 -23.37
CA GLU A 53 6.12 -9.83 -23.08
C GLU A 53 7.51 -9.21 -23.24
N GLY A 54 7.70 -8.26 -24.15
CA GLY A 54 9.00 -7.62 -24.40
C GLY A 54 9.49 -6.62 -23.36
N ASN A 55 8.63 -6.16 -22.43
CA ASN A 55 9.01 -5.19 -21.37
C ASN A 55 9.43 -5.87 -20.05
N ARG A 56 9.35 -7.18 -19.99
CA ARG A 56 9.62 -7.99 -18.79
C ARG A 56 11.04 -7.80 -18.27
N ASP A 57 12.02 -7.88 -19.14
CA ASP A 57 13.43 -7.85 -18.75
C ASP A 57 13.92 -6.49 -18.27
N VAL A 58 13.39 -5.39 -18.84
CA VAL A 58 13.75 -4.03 -18.42
C VAL A 58 13.24 -3.72 -17.02
N MET A 59 12.00 -4.09 -16.71
CA MET A 59 11.45 -3.89 -15.36
C MET A 59 12.12 -4.81 -14.34
N LEU A 60 12.39 -6.05 -14.68
CA LEU A 60 13.10 -6.98 -13.80
C LEU A 60 14.53 -6.50 -13.49
N GLY A 61 15.21 -5.92 -14.47
CA GLY A 61 16.53 -5.31 -14.28
C GLY A 61 16.50 -4.15 -13.29
N ALA A 62 15.52 -3.24 -13.43
CA ALA A 62 15.33 -2.10 -12.53
C ALA A 62 14.97 -2.56 -11.10
N VAL A 63 14.08 -3.55 -10.97
CA VAL A 63 13.64 -4.06 -9.67
C VAL A 63 14.73 -4.87 -8.97
N ARG A 64 15.51 -5.68 -9.69
CA ARG A 64 16.68 -6.41 -9.15
C ARG A 64 17.79 -5.48 -8.67
N GLY A 65 17.90 -4.28 -9.25
CA GLY A 65 18.83 -3.23 -8.80
C GLY A 65 18.41 -2.55 -7.49
N LEU A 66 17.15 -2.66 -7.08
CA LEU A 66 16.71 -2.22 -5.77
C LEU A 66 17.10 -3.30 -4.76
N HIS A 67 17.93 -2.96 -3.77
CA HIS A 67 18.24 -3.84 -2.64
C HIS A 67 16.96 -4.08 -1.82
N TRP A 68 16.19 -5.04 -2.25
CA TRP A 68 15.06 -5.52 -1.45
C TRP A 68 15.61 -6.25 -0.24
N SER A 69 15.21 -5.79 0.93
CA SER A 69 15.66 -6.37 2.16
C SER A 69 15.29 -7.87 2.20
N GLN A 70 16.11 -8.67 2.85
CA GLN A 70 15.95 -10.12 3.06
C GLN A 70 14.64 -10.52 3.77
N THR A 71 13.74 -9.57 4.00
CA THR A 71 12.50 -9.71 4.77
C THR A 71 11.29 -10.11 3.94
N VAL A 72 11.37 -10.03 2.61
CA VAL A 72 10.34 -10.58 1.73
C VAL A 72 10.69 -12.05 1.51
N PRO A 73 9.76 -13.00 1.80
CA PRO A 73 10.01 -14.41 1.54
C PRO A 73 10.51 -14.63 0.11
N ASP A 74 11.46 -15.56 -0.07
CA ASP A 74 12.01 -15.90 -1.40
C ASP A 74 10.92 -16.24 -2.43
N MET A 75 9.75 -16.74 -1.96
CA MET A 75 8.57 -17.01 -2.78
C MET A 75 7.91 -15.75 -3.34
N VAL A 76 8.16 -14.59 -2.72
CA VAL A 76 7.68 -13.27 -3.16
C VAL A 76 8.87 -12.54 -3.82
N ARG A 77 9.72 -13.24 -4.51
CA ARG A 77 10.72 -12.57 -5.36
C ARG A 77 10.00 -11.60 -6.26
N VAL A 78 10.51 -10.38 -6.30
CA VAL A 78 9.93 -9.32 -7.12
C VAL A 78 10.17 -9.67 -8.58
N GLU A 79 9.38 -10.58 -9.04
CA GLU A 79 9.11 -10.78 -10.45
C GLU A 79 7.97 -9.84 -10.81
N ARG A 80 7.89 -9.48 -12.07
CA ARG A 80 6.85 -8.57 -12.56
C ARG A 80 5.44 -9.06 -12.23
N GLU A 81 5.23 -10.36 -12.30
CA GLU A 81 3.99 -11.03 -11.99
C GLU A 81 3.58 -10.86 -10.52
N SER A 82 4.54 -10.58 -9.63
CA SER A 82 4.28 -10.35 -8.19
C SER A 82 4.01 -8.88 -7.84
N MET A 83 4.12 -7.94 -8.75
CA MET A 83 3.80 -6.52 -8.46
C MET A 83 2.40 -6.32 -7.86
N PRO A 84 1.34 -7.02 -8.29
CA PRO A 84 0.03 -6.93 -7.66
C PRO A 84 0.03 -7.20 -6.15
N PHE A 85 0.95 -8.02 -5.67
CA PHE A 85 1.11 -8.31 -4.24
C PHE A 85 1.34 -7.07 -3.37
N PHE A 86 1.94 -6.03 -3.92
CA PHE A 86 2.24 -4.78 -3.21
C PHE A 86 1.10 -3.76 -3.28
N TYR A 87 0.06 -4.01 -4.07
CA TYR A 87 -1.06 -3.10 -4.20
C TYR A 87 -1.84 -2.98 -2.89
N ALA A 88 -2.16 -1.74 -2.50
CA ALA A 88 -2.86 -1.46 -1.25
C ALA A 88 -4.25 -0.84 -1.46
N GLY A 89 -4.55 -0.35 -2.67
CA GLY A 89 -5.90 0.10 -3.02
C GLY A 89 -5.95 1.38 -3.84
N ASN A 90 -7.14 1.70 -4.30
CA ASN A 90 -7.45 2.89 -5.10
C ASN A 90 -7.96 4.02 -4.20
N LEU A 91 -7.14 5.05 -4.02
CA LEU A 91 -7.51 6.21 -3.20
C LEU A 91 -8.54 7.10 -3.90
N SER A 92 -8.56 7.11 -5.23
CA SER A 92 -9.51 7.92 -6.00
C SER A 92 -10.94 7.42 -5.82
N GLU A 93 -11.15 6.11 -5.84
CA GLU A 93 -12.45 5.48 -5.56
C GLU A 93 -12.81 5.58 -4.07
N SER A 94 -11.83 5.71 -3.19
CA SER A 94 -11.98 5.86 -1.75
C SER A 94 -11.84 7.32 -1.27
N ARG A 95 -11.99 8.29 -2.17
CA ARG A 95 -11.81 9.73 -1.94
C ARG A 95 -12.58 10.26 -0.71
N ALA A 96 -13.73 9.68 -0.41
CA ALA A 96 -14.55 10.06 0.74
C ALA A 96 -13.81 9.91 2.08
N LEU A 97 -12.89 8.97 2.21
CA LEU A 97 -12.08 8.73 3.41
C LEU A 97 -11.16 9.91 3.73
N PHE A 98 -10.81 10.71 2.73
CA PHE A 98 -9.85 11.82 2.85
C PHE A 98 -10.52 13.20 2.84
N LYS A 99 -11.86 13.25 2.77
CA LYS A 99 -12.61 14.50 2.64
C LYS A 99 -12.36 15.51 3.79
N ALA A 100 -12.12 15.02 4.99
CA ALA A 100 -11.95 15.86 6.18
C ALA A 100 -10.55 16.52 6.26
N TYR A 101 -9.57 16.05 5.49
CA TYR A 101 -8.21 16.60 5.53
C TYR A 101 -8.11 17.88 4.69
N PRO A 102 -7.29 18.86 5.11
CA PRO A 102 -7.00 20.03 4.31
C PRO A 102 -6.13 19.68 3.10
N VAL A 103 -6.16 20.55 2.10
CA VAL A 103 -5.23 20.50 0.96
C VAL A 103 -3.96 21.25 1.33
N ASN A 104 -2.81 20.66 1.02
CA ASN A 104 -1.49 21.32 1.15
C ASN A 104 -1.21 22.13 -0.12
N THR A 105 -0.99 23.42 0.00
CA THR A 105 -0.68 24.32 -1.13
C THR A 105 0.43 25.29 -0.73
N ASP A 106 1.06 25.94 -1.71
CA ASP A 106 2.09 26.96 -1.48
C ASP A 106 1.59 28.10 -0.59
N ASN A 107 0.32 28.47 -0.71
CA ASN A 107 -0.29 29.50 0.11
C ASN A 107 -0.77 29.00 1.49
N ARG A 108 -0.87 27.67 1.66
CA ARG A 108 -1.24 26.99 2.90
C ARG A 108 -0.42 25.73 3.07
N PRO A 109 0.86 25.86 3.39
CA PRO A 109 1.80 24.75 3.49
C PRO A 109 1.63 24.00 4.84
N VAL A 110 0.58 23.20 4.95
CA VAL A 110 0.20 22.49 6.20
C VAL A 110 1.30 21.52 6.63
N ILE A 111 1.84 20.75 5.68
CA ILE A 111 2.86 19.72 5.95
C ILE A 111 4.14 20.35 6.50
N GLU A 112 4.60 21.42 5.88
CA GLU A 112 5.85 22.11 6.21
C GLU A 112 5.83 22.72 7.62
N TYR A 113 4.65 23.10 8.12
CA TYR A 113 4.51 23.68 9.46
C TYR A 113 4.13 22.65 10.53
N GLU A 114 3.28 21.69 10.19
CA GLU A 114 2.79 20.73 11.19
C GLU A 114 3.76 19.57 11.43
N THR A 115 4.45 19.07 10.38
CA THR A 115 5.41 17.96 10.51
C THR A 115 6.50 18.21 11.55
N PRO A 116 7.17 19.40 11.58
CA PRO A 116 8.19 19.65 12.58
C PRO A 116 7.65 19.74 14.02
N LYS A 117 6.39 20.18 14.19
CA LYS A 117 5.74 20.24 15.51
C LYS A 117 5.40 18.84 15.98
N LEU A 118 4.70 18.08 15.14
CA LEU A 118 4.33 16.69 15.40
C LEU A 118 5.57 15.84 15.67
N PHE A 119 6.64 16.00 14.90
CA PHE A 119 7.88 15.27 15.13
C PHE A 119 8.49 15.54 16.50
N ARG A 120 8.45 16.78 17.00
CA ARG A 120 8.91 17.13 18.34
C ARG A 120 8.01 16.55 19.44
N GLU A 121 6.71 16.62 19.28
CA GLU A 121 5.74 16.07 20.23
C GLU A 121 5.81 14.55 20.27
N VAL A 122 6.00 13.94 19.12
CA VAL A 122 6.09 12.51 18.91
C VAL A 122 7.40 11.96 19.46
N ALA A 123 8.54 12.60 19.21
CA ALA A 123 9.82 12.22 19.81
C ALA A 123 9.81 12.33 21.35
N ALA A 124 9.04 13.29 21.88
CA ALA A 124 8.88 13.45 23.32
C ALA A 124 7.98 12.41 24.00
N LYS A 125 7.16 11.66 23.24
CA LYS A 125 6.14 10.72 23.75
C LYS A 125 6.31 9.28 23.27
N GLU A 126 7.50 8.85 22.84
CA GLU A 126 7.71 7.53 22.19
C GLU A 126 6.70 7.29 21.07
N ALA A 127 6.84 8.05 20.03
CA ALA A 127 5.85 8.20 18.99
C ALA A 127 5.53 6.96 18.20
N VAL A 128 4.30 6.64 18.21
CA VAL A 128 3.68 5.68 17.29
C VAL A 128 3.68 6.25 15.88
N ILE A 129 4.61 5.82 15.06
CA ILE A 129 4.59 6.08 13.62
C ILE A 129 3.34 5.43 13.05
N TRP A 130 2.52 6.20 12.38
CA TRP A 130 1.24 5.76 11.81
C TRP A 130 1.37 4.58 10.83
N CYS A 131 2.42 4.57 10.01
CA CYS A 131 2.70 3.48 9.06
C CYS A 131 3.12 2.17 9.74
N VAL A 132 2.90 2.02 11.05
CA VAL A 132 3.22 0.78 11.75
C VAL A 132 2.01 -0.15 11.75
N GLY A 133 2.10 -1.14 10.91
CA GLY A 133 1.28 -2.32 10.86
C GLY A 133 -0.25 -2.15 11.02
N PRO A 134 -0.81 -2.17 12.26
CA PRO A 134 -2.26 -2.25 12.43
C PRO A 134 -3.05 -1.08 11.87
N LYS A 135 -2.53 0.14 11.97
CA LYS A 135 -3.23 1.32 11.46
C LYS A 135 -3.24 1.38 9.93
N LEU A 136 -2.12 1.02 9.31
CA LEU A 136 -2.04 0.92 7.85
C LEU A 136 -2.95 -0.20 7.33
N ALA A 137 -2.96 -1.36 7.99
CA ALA A 137 -3.85 -2.45 7.62
C ALA A 137 -5.34 -2.05 7.72
N ALA A 138 -5.73 -1.37 8.79
CA ALA A 138 -7.09 -0.87 8.96
C ALA A 138 -7.48 0.16 7.88
N LEU A 139 -6.55 1.04 7.46
CA LEU A 139 -6.80 1.93 6.34
C LEU A 139 -7.03 1.16 5.03
N ILE A 140 -6.19 0.17 4.75
CA ILE A 140 -6.30 -0.65 3.54
C ILE A 140 -7.64 -1.40 3.53
N GLU A 141 -8.07 -1.96 4.66
CA GLU A 141 -9.37 -2.61 4.78
C GLU A 141 -10.51 -1.63 4.46
N ARG A 142 -10.50 -0.43 5.01
CA ARG A 142 -11.50 0.61 4.69
C ARG A 142 -11.50 1.02 3.21
N ILE A 143 -10.32 1.06 2.57
CA ILE A 143 -10.22 1.34 1.13
C ILE A 143 -10.90 0.20 0.35
N TRP A 144 -10.64 -1.05 0.69
CA TRP A 144 -11.24 -2.22 0.02
C TRP A 144 -12.73 -2.40 0.34
N GLU A 145 -13.21 -1.94 1.49
CA GLU A 145 -14.64 -1.85 1.79
C GLU A 145 -15.34 -0.80 0.92
N THR A 146 -14.66 0.30 0.61
CA THR A 146 -15.20 1.38 -0.22
C THR A 146 -15.12 1.06 -1.71
N CYS A 147 -14.04 0.42 -2.15
CA CYS A 147 -13.82 -0.04 -3.51
C CYS A 147 -13.31 -1.49 -3.46
N PRO A 148 -14.20 -2.48 -3.57
CA PRO A 148 -13.82 -3.89 -3.63
C PRO A 148 -12.86 -4.14 -4.79
N LEU A 149 -11.91 -5.07 -4.60
CA LEU A 149 -10.83 -5.32 -5.56
C LEU A 149 -11.32 -5.78 -6.94
N ASP A 150 -12.45 -6.46 -6.99
CA ASP A 150 -13.12 -6.91 -8.23
C ASP A 150 -13.86 -5.78 -8.95
N GLU A 151 -14.15 -4.68 -8.26
CA GLU A 151 -14.76 -3.46 -8.81
C GLU A 151 -13.72 -2.34 -9.06
N ASP A 152 -12.47 -2.54 -8.65
CA ASP A 152 -11.41 -1.54 -8.77
C ASP A 152 -11.01 -1.35 -10.25
N PRO A 153 -11.24 -0.15 -10.82
CA PRO A 153 -10.97 0.12 -12.22
C PRO A 153 -9.48 -0.03 -12.60
N SER A 154 -8.57 0.03 -11.62
CA SER A 154 -7.14 -0.18 -11.86
C SER A 154 -6.82 -1.59 -12.35
N TRP A 155 -7.67 -2.57 -12.04
CA TRP A 155 -7.51 -3.98 -12.42
C TRP A 155 -8.42 -4.41 -13.57
N GLY A 156 -9.18 -3.48 -14.17
CA GLY A 156 -10.04 -3.78 -15.31
C GLY A 156 -9.27 -4.44 -16.45
N GLY A 157 -9.73 -5.62 -16.88
CA GLY A 157 -9.08 -6.41 -17.93
C GLY A 157 -7.87 -7.25 -17.50
N HIS A 158 -7.46 -7.19 -16.22
CA HIS A 158 -6.44 -8.08 -15.68
C HIS A 158 -6.99 -9.49 -15.40
N PRO A 159 -6.15 -10.54 -15.47
CA PRO A 159 -6.56 -11.89 -15.11
C PRO A 159 -6.88 -11.97 -13.62
N GLU A 160 -7.79 -12.88 -13.25
CA GLU A 160 -8.19 -13.13 -11.85
C GLU A 160 -7.00 -13.47 -10.94
N SER A 161 -5.97 -14.11 -11.50
CA SER A 161 -4.72 -14.39 -10.80
C SER A 161 -4.06 -13.13 -10.22
N SER A 162 -4.17 -11.97 -10.88
CA SER A 162 -3.66 -10.70 -10.36
C SER A 162 -4.40 -10.27 -9.08
N LEU A 163 -5.73 -10.46 -9.03
CA LEU A 163 -6.52 -10.15 -7.84
C LEU A 163 -6.17 -11.09 -6.68
N HIS A 164 -5.90 -12.35 -6.96
CA HIS A 164 -5.41 -13.30 -5.95
C HIS A 164 -4.05 -12.87 -5.39
N LEU A 165 -3.15 -12.34 -6.21
CA LEU A 165 -1.89 -11.79 -5.73
C LEU A 165 -2.10 -10.55 -4.83
N VAL A 166 -3.02 -9.65 -5.16
CA VAL A 166 -3.37 -8.51 -4.30
C VAL A 166 -3.90 -9.00 -2.94
N LYS A 167 -4.85 -9.94 -2.95
CA LYS A 167 -5.43 -10.54 -1.73
C LYS A 167 -4.35 -11.25 -0.89
N SER A 168 -3.43 -11.95 -1.54
CA SER A 168 -2.32 -12.61 -0.85
C SER A 168 -1.40 -11.60 -0.15
N GLY A 169 -1.09 -10.46 -0.80
CA GLY A 169 -0.32 -9.37 -0.19
C GLY A 169 -0.97 -8.79 1.07
N GLY A 170 -2.29 -8.59 1.04
CA GLY A 170 -3.06 -8.16 2.21
C GLY A 170 -3.03 -9.16 3.36
N ALA A 171 -3.21 -10.44 3.05
CA ALA A 171 -3.16 -11.52 4.05
C ALA A 171 -1.75 -11.69 4.63
N PHE A 172 -0.71 -11.58 3.81
CA PHE A 172 0.68 -11.60 4.26
C PHE A 172 0.97 -10.44 5.23
N HIS A 173 0.57 -9.22 4.89
CA HIS A 173 0.74 -8.04 5.74
C HIS A 173 0.07 -8.26 7.12
N ARG A 174 -1.18 -8.72 7.15
CA ARG A 174 -1.86 -9.06 8.41
C ARG A 174 -1.12 -10.14 9.21
N SER A 175 -0.62 -11.17 8.56
CA SER A 175 0.13 -12.22 9.24
C SER A 175 1.39 -11.69 9.92
N MET A 176 2.09 -10.74 9.31
CA MET A 176 3.26 -10.10 9.91
C MET A 176 2.89 -9.26 11.14
N ILE A 177 1.74 -8.54 11.09
CA ILE A 177 1.23 -7.78 12.23
C ILE A 177 0.89 -8.72 13.39
N TYR A 178 0.12 -9.78 13.13
CA TYR A 178 -0.28 -10.74 14.17
C TYR A 178 0.93 -11.47 14.77
N LYS A 179 1.95 -11.76 13.95
CA LYS A 179 3.22 -12.30 14.44
C LYS A 179 3.90 -11.34 15.40
N ALA A 180 3.97 -10.05 15.05
CA ALA A 180 4.61 -9.03 15.88
C ALA A 180 3.83 -8.76 17.18
N THR A 181 2.50 -8.85 17.15
CA THR A 181 1.62 -8.60 18.30
C THR A 181 1.32 -9.86 19.14
N GLY A 182 1.83 -11.04 18.73
CA GLY A 182 1.64 -12.30 19.46
C GLY A 182 0.24 -12.91 19.34
N GLN A 183 -0.58 -12.46 18.39
CA GLN A 183 -1.95 -12.93 18.14
C GLN A 183 -1.92 -14.23 17.31
N ARG A 184 -1.61 -15.36 17.96
CA ARG A 184 -1.32 -16.63 17.28
C ARG A 184 -2.48 -17.17 16.43
N GLN A 185 -3.70 -17.14 16.94
CA GLN A 185 -4.86 -17.67 16.20
C GLN A 185 -5.13 -16.85 14.92
N ASP A 186 -5.05 -15.53 15.00
CA ASP A 186 -5.24 -14.63 13.86
C ASP A 186 -4.09 -14.77 12.86
N LEU A 187 -2.87 -14.99 13.34
CA LEU A 187 -1.70 -15.29 12.51
C LEU A 187 -1.93 -16.56 11.68
N GLU A 188 -2.39 -17.65 12.28
CA GLU A 188 -2.63 -18.90 11.55
C GLU A 188 -3.68 -18.74 10.46
N ALA A 189 -4.78 -18.03 10.75
CA ALA A 189 -5.84 -17.73 9.79
C ALA A 189 -5.36 -16.84 8.63
N ALA A 190 -4.62 -15.77 8.95
CA ALA A 190 -4.06 -14.87 7.95
C ALA A 190 -3.01 -15.57 7.07
N TRP A 191 -2.17 -16.41 7.66
CA TRP A 191 -1.18 -17.19 6.93
C TRP A 191 -1.82 -18.22 5.99
N ALA A 192 -2.86 -18.93 6.45
CA ALA A 192 -3.60 -19.87 5.62
C ALA A 192 -4.24 -19.15 4.42
N THR A 193 -4.80 -17.97 4.63
CA THR A 193 -5.35 -17.13 3.57
C THR A 193 -4.28 -16.71 2.58
N PHE A 194 -3.12 -16.25 3.07
CA PHE A 194 -1.99 -15.89 2.22
C PHE A 194 -1.58 -17.05 1.30
N ILE A 195 -1.35 -18.24 1.85
CA ILE A 195 -0.93 -19.42 1.07
C ILE A 195 -1.98 -19.80 0.02
N ARG A 196 -3.26 -19.74 0.38
CA ARG A 196 -4.35 -20.04 -0.56
C ARG A 196 -4.35 -19.07 -1.74
N GLU A 197 -4.39 -17.78 -1.46
CA GLU A 197 -4.46 -16.73 -2.49
C GLU A 197 -3.18 -16.71 -3.35
N TRP A 198 -2.01 -16.90 -2.73
CA TRP A 198 -0.74 -16.99 -3.44
C TRP A 198 -0.73 -18.14 -4.48
N LYS A 199 -1.21 -19.33 -4.08
CA LYS A 199 -1.28 -20.47 -5.01
C LYS A 199 -2.24 -20.24 -6.17
N LEU A 200 -3.31 -19.47 -5.98
CA LEU A 200 -4.24 -19.10 -7.03
C LEU A 200 -3.67 -18.03 -7.96
N GLY A 201 -2.91 -17.09 -7.41
CA GLY A 201 -2.28 -16.02 -8.18
C GLY A 201 -1.05 -16.46 -8.98
N ALA A 202 -0.37 -17.53 -8.56
CA ALA A 202 0.84 -18.06 -9.21
C ALA A 202 0.56 -19.04 -10.37
N ARG A 203 -0.70 -19.29 -10.70
CA ARG A 203 -1.14 -20.12 -11.85
C ARG A 203 -1.35 -19.27 -13.07
#